data_b4097a7e7c7a13a62639b583302a77a6
#
_entry.id   b4097a7e7c7a13a62639b583302a77a6
#
_cell.length_a   1.000
_cell.length_b   1.000
_cell.length_c   1.000
_cell.angle_alpha   90.00
_cell.angle_beta   90.00
_cell.angle_gamma   90.00
#
_symmetry.space_group_name_H-M   'P 1'
#
loop_
_entity.id
_entity.type
_entity.pdbx_description
1 polymer ?
#
loop_
_entity_poly.entity_id
_entity_poly.type
_entity_poly.pdbx_seq_one_letter_code
_entity_poly.pdbx_strand_id
1 'polypeptide(L)' 'MEKMKTFIRLPEVIRRTGYKRTSIYEKISAGTFPAPIKLGPRAIAWVSEEIEKWMDERIAERDAV' A
#
# COMPACT_ATOMS: atom_id res chain seq x y z
N MET A 1 -22.27 -8.34 6.11
CA MET A 1 -22.07 -6.89 6.15
C MET A 1 -20.97 -6.52 5.16
N GLU A 2 -21.25 -5.63 4.24
CA GLU A 2 -20.26 -5.22 3.26
C GLU A 2 -19.22 -4.31 3.89
N LYS A 3 -17.97 -4.58 3.60
CA LYS A 3 -16.89 -3.67 4.01
C LYS A 3 -16.85 -2.50 3.05
N MET A 4 -16.84 -1.30 3.61
CA MET A 4 -16.63 -0.11 2.81
C MET A 4 -15.17 -0.03 2.41
N LYS A 5 -14.93 0.16 1.11
CA LYS A 5 -13.58 0.39 0.63
C LYS A 5 -13.13 1.79 0.99
N THR A 6 -11.91 1.91 1.41
CA THR A 6 -11.32 3.19 1.78
C THR A 6 -10.06 3.42 0.95
N PHE A 7 -9.96 4.59 0.35
CA PHE A 7 -8.74 5.01 -0.33
C PHE A 7 -7.90 5.81 0.64
N ILE A 8 -6.59 5.56 0.59
CA ILE A 8 -5.63 6.33 1.38
C ILE A 8 -4.60 6.94 0.45
N ARG A 9 -4.11 8.10 0.85
CA ARG A 9 -3.14 8.86 0.06
C ARG A 9 -1.72 8.52 0.52
N LEU A 10 -0.74 8.97 -0.25
CA LEU A 10 0.66 8.65 -0.01
C LEU A 10 1.14 8.95 1.41
N PRO A 11 0.83 10.10 2.01
CA PRO A 11 1.26 10.35 3.40
C PRO A 11 0.80 9.28 4.38
N GLU A 12 -0.42 8.78 4.20
CA GLU A 12 -0.94 7.73 5.07
C GLU A 12 -0.24 6.39 4.80
N VAL A 13 0.05 6.09 3.53
CA VAL A 13 0.80 4.88 3.19
C VAL A 13 2.19 4.91 3.82
N ILE A 14 2.85 6.06 3.75
CA ILE A 14 4.16 6.25 4.38
C ILE A 14 4.07 6.01 5.88
N ARG A 15 3.05 6.59 6.52
CA ARG A 15 2.85 6.45 7.97
C ARG A 15 2.63 4.99 8.37
N ARG A 16 1.82 4.27 7.61
CA ARG A 16 1.46 2.89 7.94
C ARG A 16 2.59 1.91 7.70
N THR A 17 3.34 2.09 6.63
CA THR A 17 4.40 1.14 6.25
C THR A 17 5.76 1.49 6.81
N GLY A 18 5.98 2.74 7.14
CA GLY A 18 7.30 3.21 7.58
C GLY A 18 8.29 3.40 6.45
N TYR A 19 7.88 3.17 5.21
CA TYR A 19 8.76 3.37 4.06
C TYR A 19 8.87 4.84 3.69
N LYS A 20 9.98 5.20 3.08
CA LYS A 20 10.14 6.50 2.44
C LYS A 20 9.40 6.50 1.11
N ARG A 21 9.08 7.70 0.63
CA ARG A 21 8.43 7.87 -0.67
C ARG A 21 9.17 7.15 -1.80
N THR A 22 10.49 7.33 -1.86
CA THR A 22 11.31 6.70 -2.90
C THR A 22 11.24 5.19 -2.82
N SER A 23 11.28 4.63 -1.61
CA SER A 23 11.20 3.18 -1.43
C SER A 23 9.86 2.63 -1.93
N ILE A 24 8.76 3.34 -1.67
CA ILE A 24 7.44 2.92 -2.13
C ILE A 24 7.41 2.87 -3.66
N TYR A 25 7.89 3.92 -4.33
CA TYR A 25 7.88 3.95 -5.79
C TYR A 25 8.80 2.90 -6.40
N GLU A 26 9.96 2.64 -5.79
CA GLU A 26 10.84 1.59 -6.23
C GLU A 26 10.17 0.21 -6.15
N LYS A 27 9.45 -0.04 -5.06
CA LYS A 27 8.77 -1.32 -4.87
C LYS A 27 7.58 -1.48 -5.82
N ILE A 28 6.89 -0.40 -6.13
CA ILE A 28 5.83 -0.43 -7.13
C ILE A 28 6.41 -0.81 -8.49
N SER A 29 7.52 -0.19 -8.88
CA SER A 29 8.19 -0.50 -10.14
C SER A 29 8.67 -1.95 -10.20
N ALA A 30 9.12 -2.48 -9.08
CA ALA A 30 9.59 -3.86 -8.98
C ALA A 30 8.43 -4.87 -8.91
N GLY A 31 7.20 -4.40 -8.77
CA GLY A 31 6.03 -5.28 -8.66
C GLY A 31 5.87 -5.92 -7.29
N THR A 32 6.50 -5.37 -6.27
CA THR A 32 6.48 -5.96 -4.92
C THR A 32 5.66 -5.15 -3.92
N PHE A 33 4.93 -4.15 -4.39
CA PHE A 33 4.06 -3.32 -3.56
C PHE A 33 2.77 -3.04 -4.31
N PRO A 34 1.63 -2.90 -3.62
CA PRO A 34 0.36 -2.63 -4.30
C PRO A 34 0.42 -1.38 -5.15
N ALA A 35 -0.10 -1.47 -6.36
CA ALA A 35 -0.12 -0.35 -7.29
C ALA A 35 -1.19 0.66 -6.88
N PRO A 36 -0.93 1.96 -7.05
CA PRO A 36 -1.92 2.97 -6.73
C PRO A 36 -3.02 3.03 -7.78
N ILE A 37 -4.15 3.57 -7.37
CA ILE A 37 -5.27 3.84 -8.24
C ILE A 37 -5.24 5.33 -8.61
N LYS A 38 -5.47 5.61 -9.87
CA LYS A 38 -5.50 7.00 -10.35
C LYS A 38 -6.88 7.58 -10.07
N LEU A 39 -6.92 8.63 -9.26
CA LEU A 39 -8.16 9.34 -8.95
C LEU A 39 -8.39 10.54 -9.86
N GLY A 40 -7.35 10.99 -10.53
CA GLY A 40 -7.41 12.14 -11.43
C GLY A 40 -6.03 12.38 -12.04
N PRO A 41 -5.87 13.45 -12.83
CA PRO A 41 -4.60 13.70 -13.54
C PRO A 41 -3.39 13.80 -12.63
N ARG A 42 -3.58 14.25 -11.38
CA ARG A 42 -2.47 14.43 -10.43
C ARG A 42 -2.79 13.82 -9.06
N ALA A 43 -3.77 12.92 -9.02
CA ALA A 43 -4.20 12.35 -7.75
C ALA A 43 -4.15 10.84 -7.83
N ILE A 44 -3.38 10.24 -6.92
CA ILE A 44 -3.31 8.79 -6.77
C ILE A 44 -3.62 8.42 -5.34
N ALA A 45 -4.10 7.19 -5.17
CA ALA A 45 -4.41 6.67 -3.85
C ALA A 45 -4.27 5.15 -3.88
N TRP A 46 -4.26 4.55 -2.71
CA TRP A 46 -4.20 3.09 -2.56
C TRP A 46 -5.47 2.61 -1.87
N VAL A 47 -5.88 1.41 -2.18
CA VAL A 47 -6.97 0.76 -1.46
C VAL A 47 -6.43 0.34 -0.10
N SER A 48 -7.05 0.82 0.96
CA SER A 48 -6.60 0.56 2.34
C SER A 48 -6.45 -0.94 2.62
N GLU A 49 -7.42 -1.74 2.16
CA GLU A 49 -7.40 -3.18 2.38
C GLU A 49 -6.22 -3.86 1.69
N GLU A 50 -5.82 -3.37 0.53
CA GLU A 50 -4.66 -3.91 -0.18
C GLU A 50 -3.37 -3.64 0.58
N ILE A 51 -3.25 -2.47 1.18
CA ILE A 51 -2.10 -2.14 2.01
C ILE A 51 -2.08 -3.03 3.26
N GLU A 52 -3.23 -3.22 3.90
CA GLU A 52 -3.34 -4.11 5.06
C GLU A 52 -2.93 -5.54 4.72
N LYS A 53 -3.43 -6.05 3.60
CA LYS A 53 -3.10 -7.40 3.14
C LYS A 53 -1.61 -7.54 2.87
N TRP A 54 -1.02 -6.53 2.22
CA TRP A 54 0.41 -6.53 1.95
C TRP A 54 1.22 -6.58 3.25
N MET A 55 0.81 -5.80 4.24
CA MET A 55 1.48 -5.83 5.55
C MET A 55 1.34 -7.18 6.23
N ASP A 56 0.15 -7.78 6.17
CA ASP A 56 -0.09 -9.10 6.72
C ASP A 56 0.80 -10.15 6.08
N GLU A 57 1.00 -10.05 4.76
CA GLU A 57 1.88 -10.96 4.04
C GLU A 57 3.34 -10.83 4.49
N ARG A 58 3.78 -9.61 4.74
CA ARG A 58 5.15 -9.38 5.25
C ARG A 58 5.33 -9.95 6.64
N ILE A 59 4.31 -9.80 7.48
CA ILE A 59 4.32 -10.37 8.82
C ILE A 59 4.34 -11.89 8.76
N ALA A 60 3.54 -12.47 7.88
CA ALA A 60 3.49 -13.92 7.69
C ALA A 60 4.84 -14.48 7.23
N GLU A 61 5.54 -13.77 6.36
CA GLU A 61 6.87 -14.18 5.90
C GLU A 61 7.87 -14.26 7.07
N ARG A 62 7.84 -13.26 7.94
CA ARG A 62 8.68 -13.28 9.14
C ARG A 62 8.36 -14.47 10.02
N ASP A 63 7.06 -14.73 10.21
CA ASP A 63 6.60 -15.75 11.14
C ASP A 63 6.73 -17.17 10.57
N ALA A 64 6.95 -17.30 9.28
CA ALA A 64 7.12 -18.60 8.63
C ALA A 64 8.52 -19.18 8.78
N VAL A 65 9.45 -18.42 9.32
CA VAL A 65 10.86 -18.82 9.45
C VAL A 65 11.09 -19.58 10.76
#